data_d53e2ed9663b7ddffe5310b82151f134
#
_entry.id   d53e2ed9663b7ddffe5310b82151f134
#
_cell.length_a   1.000
_cell.length_b   1.000
_cell.length_c   1.000
_cell.angle_alpha   90.00
_cell.angle_beta   90.00
_cell.angle_gamma   90.00
#
_symmetry.space_group_name_H-M   'P 1'
#
loop_
_entity.id
_entity.type
_entity.pdbx_description
1 polymer ?
#
loop_
_entity_poly.entity_id
_entity_poly.type
_entity_poly.pdbx_seq_one_letter_code
_entity_poly.pdbx_strand_id
1 'polypeptide(L)'
;AVSNVAVDKYIKEIERNLLEKNKNQDNQIEDLKNKIKKINADYNFKNQSEDKGLLIKELIQIHEKLKQNMSISKNIDNIVVKKIKELNFIYLIAEDYPNKSLKTFIDEQKKQYNKNSVSLIISNNNNKLSIVLGVTEDITDLFDASKEIREISIILGGKGGGGRKDLAQGGGSDVSQINESIKYVEDKLNSIS
;
A
#
# COMPACT_ATOMS: atom_id res chain seq x y z
N ALA A 1 28.64 -33.57 41.40
CA ALA A 1 29.10 -34.01 40.08
C ALA A 1 27.88 -34.35 39.23
N VAL A 2 27.69 -33.65 38.10
CA VAL A 2 26.65 -33.98 37.14
C VAL A 2 27.03 -35.30 36.48
N SER A 3 26.13 -36.31 36.48
CA SER A 3 26.45 -37.62 35.89
C SER A 3 26.59 -37.50 34.37
N ASN A 4 27.53 -38.23 33.76
CA ASN A 4 27.70 -38.26 32.31
C ASN A 4 26.38 -38.54 31.55
N VAL A 5 25.50 -39.36 32.12
CA VAL A 5 24.16 -39.67 31.57
C VAL A 5 23.26 -38.43 31.47
N ALA A 6 23.33 -37.50 32.43
CA ALA A 6 22.54 -36.25 32.39
C ALA A 6 23.07 -35.29 31.32
N VAL A 7 24.38 -35.23 31.13
CA VAL A 7 25.02 -34.42 30.08
C VAL A 7 24.68 -34.97 28.69
N ASP A 8 24.76 -36.26 28.49
CA ASP A 8 24.41 -36.92 27.21
C ASP A 8 22.93 -36.70 26.84
N LYS A 9 22.04 -36.78 27.82
CA LYS A 9 20.61 -36.51 27.62
C LYS A 9 20.37 -35.05 27.20
N TYR A 10 21.06 -34.10 27.84
CA TYR A 10 20.96 -32.68 27.53
C TYR A 10 21.49 -32.36 26.13
N ILE A 11 22.65 -32.94 25.74
CA ILE A 11 23.22 -32.77 24.39
C ILE A 11 22.25 -33.31 23.35
N LYS A 12 21.68 -34.49 23.49
CA LYS A 12 20.70 -35.08 22.58
C LYS A 12 19.43 -34.22 22.44
N GLU A 13 19.01 -33.58 23.51
CA GLU A 13 17.86 -32.68 23.49
C GLU A 13 18.16 -31.39 22.68
N ILE A 14 19.36 -30.80 22.88
CA ILE A 14 19.81 -29.66 22.08
C ILE A 14 19.91 -30.02 20.59
N GLU A 15 20.51 -31.12 20.25
CA GLU A 15 20.64 -31.61 18.87
C GLU A 15 19.29 -31.80 18.21
N ARG A 16 18.32 -32.40 18.92
CA ARG A 16 16.96 -32.58 18.42
C ARG A 16 16.28 -31.25 18.17
N ASN A 17 16.38 -30.30 19.10
CA ASN A 17 15.79 -28.96 18.97
C ASN A 17 16.42 -28.18 17.80
N LEU A 18 17.73 -28.32 17.58
CA LEU A 18 18.43 -27.70 16.45
C LEU A 18 17.98 -28.30 15.10
N LEU A 19 17.83 -29.63 15.04
CA LEU A 19 17.33 -30.31 13.86
C LEU A 19 15.90 -29.89 13.50
N GLU A 20 15.03 -29.81 14.52
CA GLU A 20 13.65 -29.39 14.32
C GLU A 20 13.57 -27.92 13.87
N LYS A 21 14.35 -27.02 14.47
CA LYS A 21 14.45 -25.63 14.07
C LYS A 21 14.93 -25.50 12.62
N ASN A 22 15.97 -26.23 12.23
CA ASN A 22 16.48 -26.23 10.87
C ASN A 22 15.44 -26.71 9.86
N LYS A 23 14.74 -27.80 10.15
CA LYS A 23 13.66 -28.33 9.29
C LYS A 23 12.52 -27.33 9.13
N ASN A 24 12.13 -26.64 10.20
CA ASN A 24 11.08 -25.62 10.14
C ASN A 24 11.51 -24.42 9.27
N GLN A 25 12.77 -23.99 9.36
CA GLN A 25 13.32 -22.95 8.50
C GLN A 25 13.35 -23.37 7.02
N ASP A 26 13.75 -24.59 6.71
CA ASP A 26 13.77 -25.11 5.35
C ASP A 26 12.36 -25.13 4.73
N ASN A 27 11.37 -25.62 5.49
CA ASN A 27 9.97 -25.61 5.05
C ASN A 27 9.45 -24.18 4.80
N GLN A 28 9.82 -23.22 5.67
CA GLN A 28 9.43 -21.83 5.50
C GLN A 28 10.07 -21.18 4.28
N ILE A 29 11.34 -21.48 4.00
CA ILE A 29 12.06 -21.02 2.81
C ILE A 29 11.38 -21.55 1.55
N GLU A 30 11.06 -22.85 1.52
CA GLU A 30 10.41 -23.47 0.37
C GLU A 30 9.01 -22.88 0.12
N ASP A 31 8.21 -22.71 1.15
CA ASP A 31 6.88 -22.07 1.05
C ASP A 31 6.97 -20.64 0.51
N LEU A 32 7.91 -19.83 1.01
CA LEU A 32 8.13 -18.47 0.52
C LEU A 32 8.60 -18.45 -0.94
N LYS A 33 9.51 -19.33 -1.33
CA LYS A 33 9.94 -19.46 -2.73
C LYS A 33 8.79 -19.83 -3.65
N ASN A 34 7.93 -20.74 -3.22
CA ASN A 34 6.75 -21.15 -3.97
C ASN A 34 5.72 -20.00 -4.09
N LYS A 35 5.51 -19.21 -3.03
CA LYS A 35 4.67 -18.01 -3.07
C LYS A 35 5.21 -16.96 -4.02
N ILE A 36 6.53 -16.73 -4.03
CA ILE A 36 7.18 -15.81 -4.96
C ILE A 36 7.00 -16.26 -6.40
N LYS A 37 7.23 -17.55 -6.70
CA LYS A 37 7.04 -18.12 -8.04
C LYS A 37 5.60 -18.08 -8.52
N LYS A 38 4.61 -18.14 -7.65
CA LYS A 38 3.20 -17.95 -8.01
C LYS A 38 2.90 -16.53 -8.51
N ILE A 39 3.65 -15.53 -8.04
CA ILE A 39 3.50 -14.14 -8.48
C ILE A 39 4.36 -13.88 -9.73
N ASN A 40 5.58 -14.38 -9.76
CA ASN A 40 6.53 -14.25 -10.86
C ASN A 40 7.23 -15.60 -11.09
N ALA A 41 6.75 -16.34 -12.09
CA ALA A 41 7.25 -17.70 -12.40
C ALA A 41 8.76 -17.72 -12.73
N ASP A 42 9.25 -16.69 -13.38
CA ASP A 42 10.64 -16.56 -13.84
C ASP A 42 11.55 -15.88 -12.79
N TYR A 43 11.07 -15.70 -11.54
CA TYR A 43 11.87 -15.05 -10.52
C TYR A 43 13.16 -15.81 -10.24
N ASN A 44 14.30 -15.11 -10.38
CA ASN A 44 15.62 -15.67 -10.18
C ASN A 44 16.12 -15.43 -8.75
N PHE A 45 16.33 -16.51 -8.02
CA PHE A 45 16.81 -16.52 -6.62
C PHE A 45 18.34 -16.44 -6.50
N LYS A 46 19.05 -15.72 -7.38
CA LYS A 46 20.51 -15.53 -7.29
C LYS A 46 20.90 -14.62 -6.13
N ASN A 47 22.11 -14.81 -5.60
CA ASN A 47 22.72 -13.97 -4.55
C ASN A 47 21.93 -13.92 -3.24
N GLN A 48 21.43 -15.06 -2.77
CA GLN A 48 20.73 -15.18 -1.51
C GLN A 48 21.72 -15.40 -0.35
N SER A 49 21.32 -14.98 0.87
CA SER A 49 22.09 -15.25 2.09
C SER A 49 22.20 -16.73 2.37
N GLU A 50 23.39 -17.16 2.84
CA GLU A 50 23.62 -18.52 3.31
C GLU A 50 22.99 -18.74 4.72
N ASP A 51 22.83 -17.68 5.50
CA ASP A 51 22.12 -17.74 6.77
C ASP A 51 20.61 -17.86 6.54
N LYS A 52 20.01 -18.97 7.03
CA LYS A 52 18.58 -19.27 6.83
C LYS A 52 17.67 -18.20 7.45
N GLY A 53 18.05 -17.61 8.57
CA GLY A 53 17.25 -16.57 9.21
C GLY A 53 17.23 -15.26 8.43
N LEU A 54 18.37 -14.87 7.85
CA LEU A 54 18.48 -13.73 6.95
C LEU A 54 17.76 -14.01 5.64
N LEU A 55 17.93 -15.19 5.06
CA LEU A 55 17.26 -15.60 3.84
C LEU A 55 15.73 -15.55 3.96
N ILE A 56 15.17 -16.00 5.07
CA ILE A 56 13.72 -15.90 5.31
C ILE A 56 13.27 -14.44 5.31
N LYS A 57 14.01 -13.53 5.96
CA LYS A 57 13.69 -12.09 5.95
C LYS A 57 13.74 -11.49 4.55
N GLU A 58 14.77 -11.83 3.78
CA GLU A 58 14.93 -11.41 2.38
C GLU A 58 13.75 -11.90 1.52
N LEU A 59 13.38 -13.16 1.62
CA LEU A 59 12.27 -13.74 0.86
C LEU A 59 10.92 -13.12 1.23
N ILE A 60 10.69 -12.80 2.50
CA ILE A 60 9.48 -12.07 2.94
C ILE A 60 9.43 -10.69 2.26
N GLN A 61 10.53 -9.93 2.29
CA GLN A 61 10.59 -8.61 1.66
C GLN A 61 10.36 -8.67 0.14
N ILE A 62 10.95 -9.66 -0.52
CA ILE A 62 10.76 -9.90 -1.96
C ILE A 62 9.30 -10.21 -2.27
N HIS A 63 8.70 -11.13 -1.51
CA HIS A 63 7.31 -11.52 -1.69
C HIS A 63 6.36 -10.31 -1.50
N GLU A 64 6.56 -9.53 -0.45
CA GLU A 64 5.77 -8.31 -0.20
C GLU A 64 5.92 -7.29 -1.33
N LYS A 65 7.15 -7.06 -1.81
CA LYS A 65 7.41 -6.13 -2.92
C LYS A 65 6.74 -6.56 -4.21
N LEU A 66 6.82 -7.85 -4.56
CA LEU A 66 6.17 -8.39 -5.76
C LEU A 66 4.64 -8.29 -5.66
N LYS A 67 4.07 -8.61 -4.49
CA LYS A 67 2.64 -8.47 -4.24
C LYS A 67 2.19 -7.02 -4.36
N GLN A 68 2.96 -6.06 -3.84
CA GLN A 68 2.68 -4.63 -3.98
C GLN A 68 2.71 -4.18 -5.44
N ASN A 69 3.75 -4.55 -6.20
CA ASN A 69 3.85 -4.20 -7.61
C ASN A 69 2.70 -4.79 -8.45
N MET A 70 2.32 -6.03 -8.17
CA MET A 70 1.17 -6.67 -8.83
C MET A 70 -0.14 -5.93 -8.53
N SER A 71 -0.35 -5.50 -7.28
CA SER A 71 -1.52 -4.72 -6.92
C SER A 71 -1.54 -3.35 -7.61
N ILE A 72 -0.40 -2.66 -7.66
CA ILE A 72 -0.28 -1.37 -8.38
C ILE A 72 -0.62 -1.56 -9.86
N SER A 73 0.02 -2.53 -10.54
CA SER A 73 -0.22 -2.79 -11.97
C SER A 73 -1.68 -3.12 -12.27
N LYS A 74 -2.33 -3.89 -11.42
CA LYS A 74 -3.76 -4.24 -11.58
C LYS A 74 -4.70 -3.03 -11.53
N ASN A 75 -4.31 -1.99 -10.80
CA ASN A 75 -5.16 -0.81 -10.58
C ASN A 75 -4.86 0.35 -11.54
N ILE A 76 -3.71 0.37 -12.23
CA ILE A 76 -3.31 1.48 -13.12
C ILE A 76 -4.35 1.74 -14.22
N ASP A 77 -4.92 0.70 -14.80
CA ASP A 77 -5.90 0.82 -15.89
C ASP A 77 -7.24 1.43 -15.43
N ASN A 78 -7.45 1.53 -14.11
CA ASN A 78 -8.66 2.11 -13.52
C ASN A 78 -8.52 3.62 -13.21
N ILE A 79 -7.42 4.26 -13.63
CA ILE A 79 -7.24 5.71 -13.46
C ILE A 79 -8.24 6.44 -14.35
N VAL A 80 -9.05 7.30 -13.76
CA VAL A 80 -10.01 8.14 -14.45
C VAL A 80 -9.51 9.57 -14.46
N VAL A 81 -9.54 10.20 -15.64
CA VAL A 81 -9.21 11.62 -15.81
C VAL A 81 -10.45 12.33 -16.35
N LYS A 82 -10.94 13.32 -15.63
CA LYS A 82 -12.04 14.18 -16.03
C LYS A 82 -11.57 15.61 -16.15
N LYS A 83 -11.91 16.27 -17.24
CA LYS A 83 -11.71 17.71 -17.37
C LYS A 83 -12.97 18.44 -16.88
N ILE A 84 -12.81 19.31 -15.89
CA ILE A 84 -13.85 20.14 -15.31
C ILE A 84 -13.45 21.59 -15.56
N LYS A 85 -14.06 22.24 -16.57
CA LYS A 85 -13.64 23.54 -17.10
C LYS A 85 -12.13 23.55 -17.41
N GLU A 86 -11.32 24.36 -16.73
CA GLU A 86 -9.86 24.41 -16.91
C GLU A 86 -9.09 23.48 -15.96
N LEU A 87 -9.80 22.77 -15.06
CA LEU A 87 -9.20 21.89 -14.07
C LEU A 87 -9.20 20.42 -14.54
N ASN A 88 -8.15 19.70 -14.19
CA ASN A 88 -8.09 18.25 -14.38
C ASN A 88 -8.38 17.56 -13.03
N PHE A 89 -9.37 16.71 -13.00
CA PHE A 89 -9.65 15.84 -11.86
C PHE A 89 -9.23 14.42 -12.22
N ILE A 90 -8.22 13.92 -11.54
CA ILE A 90 -7.67 12.58 -11.69
C ILE A 90 -8.05 11.75 -10.47
N TYR A 91 -8.70 10.62 -10.66
CA TYR A 91 -8.96 9.76 -9.52
C TYR A 91 -8.75 8.28 -9.82
N LEU A 92 -8.44 7.54 -8.77
CA LEU A 92 -8.28 6.09 -8.75
C LEU A 92 -9.02 5.49 -7.55
N ILE A 93 -9.94 4.58 -7.84
CA ILE A 93 -10.53 3.67 -6.84
C ILE A 93 -9.78 2.35 -6.97
N ALA A 94 -9.07 1.96 -5.94
CA ALA A 94 -8.17 0.81 -5.97
C ALA A 94 -8.53 -0.22 -4.89
N GLU A 95 -8.39 -1.49 -5.24
CA GLU A 95 -8.48 -2.60 -4.28
C GLU A 95 -7.08 -3.05 -3.88
N ASP A 96 -6.87 -3.21 -2.56
CA ASP A 96 -5.60 -3.66 -1.98
C ASP A 96 -4.36 -2.85 -2.41
N TYR A 97 -4.53 -1.55 -2.73
CA TYR A 97 -3.40 -0.69 -3.10
C TYR A 97 -2.53 -0.41 -1.88
N PRO A 98 -1.20 -0.54 -2.00
CA PRO A 98 -0.32 -0.39 -0.85
C PRO A 98 -0.37 1.03 -0.26
N ASN A 99 -0.66 1.15 1.04
CA ASN A 99 -0.76 2.46 1.71
C ASN A 99 0.51 3.32 1.56
N LYS A 100 1.69 2.68 1.53
CA LYS A 100 2.98 3.35 1.31
C LYS A 100 3.10 3.98 -0.08
N SER A 101 2.37 3.46 -1.06
CA SER A 101 2.42 3.90 -2.47
C SER A 101 1.34 4.93 -2.82
N LEU A 102 0.39 5.23 -1.92
CA LEU A 102 -0.68 6.20 -2.18
C LEU A 102 -0.13 7.61 -2.47
N LYS A 103 0.84 8.06 -1.67
CA LYS A 103 1.49 9.37 -1.89
C LYS A 103 2.30 9.39 -3.19
N THR A 104 3.01 8.31 -3.50
CA THR A 104 3.76 8.18 -4.75
C THR A 104 2.84 8.30 -5.96
N PHE A 105 1.65 7.69 -5.92
CA PHE A 105 0.65 7.87 -6.96
C PHE A 105 0.30 9.36 -7.16
N ILE A 106 0.01 10.08 -6.09
CA ILE A 106 -0.30 11.52 -6.17
C ILE A 106 0.87 12.32 -6.74
N ASP A 107 2.09 12.04 -6.31
CA ASP A 107 3.30 12.72 -6.79
C ASP A 107 3.52 12.47 -8.30
N GLU A 108 3.22 11.27 -8.79
CA GLU A 108 3.26 10.94 -10.21
C GLU A 108 2.19 11.69 -11.01
N GLN A 109 0.94 11.76 -10.50
CA GLN A 109 -0.10 12.53 -11.14
C GLN A 109 0.23 14.03 -11.17
N LYS A 110 0.78 14.59 -10.10
CA LYS A 110 1.22 16.01 -10.05
C LYS A 110 2.37 16.30 -11.04
N LYS A 111 3.25 15.33 -11.32
CA LYS A 111 4.28 15.45 -12.34
C LYS A 111 3.71 15.42 -13.76
N GLN A 112 2.74 14.55 -14.01
CA GLN A 112 2.09 14.41 -15.31
C GLN A 112 1.17 15.58 -15.62
N TYR A 113 0.39 16.03 -14.63
CA TYR A 113 -0.54 17.16 -14.69
C TYR A 113 -0.03 18.27 -13.78
N ASN A 114 0.99 18.99 -14.22
CA ASN A 114 1.79 19.89 -13.39
C ASN A 114 1.08 21.19 -12.99
N LYS A 115 -0.11 21.48 -13.55
CA LYS A 115 -0.95 22.65 -13.24
C LYS A 115 -2.44 22.30 -13.30
N ASN A 116 -3.24 23.11 -12.61
CA ASN A 116 -4.69 23.04 -12.64
C ASN A 116 -5.22 21.62 -12.38
N SER A 117 -4.62 20.88 -11.43
CA SER A 117 -5.02 19.50 -11.22
C SER A 117 -5.27 19.15 -9.77
N VAL A 118 -6.30 18.32 -9.58
CA VAL A 118 -6.65 17.67 -8.32
C VAL A 118 -6.59 16.16 -8.54
N SER A 119 -5.88 15.46 -7.67
CA SER A 119 -5.70 14.02 -7.77
C SER A 119 -6.18 13.33 -6.49
N LEU A 120 -7.05 12.34 -6.61
CA LEU A 120 -7.63 11.58 -5.51
C LEU A 120 -7.37 10.09 -5.69
N ILE A 121 -6.84 9.44 -4.66
CA ILE A 121 -6.80 7.98 -4.60
C ILE A 121 -7.54 7.48 -3.37
N ILE A 122 -8.44 6.53 -3.59
CA ILE A 122 -9.17 5.81 -2.54
C ILE A 122 -8.80 4.34 -2.64
N SER A 123 -8.10 3.82 -1.65
CA SER A 123 -7.75 2.40 -1.57
C SER A 123 -8.65 1.70 -0.56
N ASN A 124 -9.34 0.66 -1.02
CA ASN A 124 -10.12 -0.23 -0.18
C ASN A 124 -9.28 -1.46 0.20
N ASN A 125 -9.04 -1.66 1.48
CA ASN A 125 -8.34 -2.82 2.03
C ASN A 125 -9.25 -3.48 3.08
N ASN A 126 -10.02 -4.48 2.69
CA ASN A 126 -10.98 -5.18 3.56
C ASN A 126 -11.95 -4.21 4.26
N ASN A 127 -12.65 -3.39 3.51
CA ASN A 127 -13.58 -2.34 3.98
C ASN A 127 -12.93 -1.24 4.85
N LYS A 128 -11.61 -1.16 4.86
CA LYS A 128 -10.88 -0.04 5.44
C LYS A 128 -10.38 0.85 4.31
N LEU A 129 -10.93 2.05 4.23
CA LEU A 129 -10.56 3.01 3.21
C LEU A 129 -9.37 3.86 3.65
N SER A 130 -8.38 3.98 2.78
CA SER A 130 -7.26 4.91 2.89
C SER A 130 -7.34 5.89 1.72
N ILE A 131 -7.28 7.19 2.03
CA ILE A 131 -7.56 8.25 1.08
C ILE A 131 -6.37 9.21 1.04
N VAL A 132 -5.91 9.57 -0.14
CA VAL A 132 -4.95 10.66 -0.32
C VAL A 132 -5.45 11.59 -1.41
N LEU A 133 -5.43 12.89 -1.11
CA LEU A 133 -5.84 13.98 -1.99
C LEU A 133 -4.64 14.89 -2.24
N GLY A 134 -4.32 15.10 -3.51
CA GLY A 134 -3.26 15.99 -3.95
C GLY A 134 -3.79 17.12 -4.83
N VAL A 135 -3.21 18.30 -4.71
CA VAL A 135 -3.57 19.49 -5.43
C VAL A 135 -2.29 20.14 -5.96
N THR A 136 -2.27 20.59 -7.21
CA THR A 136 -1.12 21.35 -7.73
C THR A 136 -1.02 22.71 -7.05
N GLU A 137 0.20 23.21 -6.88
CA GLU A 137 0.48 24.41 -6.06
C GLU A 137 -0.27 25.65 -6.53
N ASP A 138 -0.46 25.78 -7.84
CA ASP A 138 -1.11 26.92 -8.50
C ASP A 138 -2.60 27.11 -8.14
N ILE A 139 -3.27 26.06 -7.64
CA ILE A 139 -4.69 26.12 -7.29
C ILE A 139 -4.97 25.84 -5.81
N THR A 140 -3.94 25.73 -4.96
CA THR A 140 -4.11 25.42 -3.52
C THR A 140 -4.91 26.48 -2.74
N ASP A 141 -4.99 27.71 -3.20
CA ASP A 141 -5.80 28.75 -2.59
C ASP A 141 -7.28 28.64 -2.99
N LEU A 142 -7.58 28.02 -4.13
CA LEU A 142 -8.93 27.74 -4.61
C LEU A 142 -9.47 26.42 -4.06
N PHE A 143 -8.61 25.40 -3.98
CA PHE A 143 -8.95 24.05 -3.52
C PHE A 143 -7.90 23.56 -2.52
N ASP A 144 -8.22 23.62 -1.23
CA ASP A 144 -7.32 23.26 -0.13
C ASP A 144 -7.50 21.79 0.25
N ALA A 145 -6.52 20.95 -0.12
CA ALA A 145 -6.58 19.51 0.16
C ALA A 145 -6.79 19.19 1.66
N SER A 146 -6.26 20.02 2.56
CA SER A 146 -6.39 19.79 4.01
C SER A 146 -7.81 20.00 4.54
N LYS A 147 -8.60 20.83 3.88
CA LYS A 147 -10.01 21.07 4.19
C LYS A 147 -10.88 20.00 3.54
N GLU A 148 -10.70 19.79 2.24
CA GLU A 148 -11.55 18.90 1.46
C GLU A 148 -11.40 17.43 1.88
N ILE A 149 -10.21 17.00 2.31
CA ILE A 149 -10.00 15.62 2.78
C ILE A 149 -10.82 15.28 4.03
N ARG A 150 -11.15 16.28 4.86
CA ARG A 150 -11.98 16.09 6.07
C ARG A 150 -13.41 15.75 5.67
N GLU A 151 -13.96 16.50 4.72
CA GLU A 151 -15.31 16.27 4.22
C GLU A 151 -15.41 14.94 3.49
N ILE A 152 -14.44 14.63 2.60
CA ILE A 152 -14.34 13.33 1.93
C ILE A 152 -14.30 12.19 2.95
N SER A 153 -13.50 12.32 3.99
CA SER A 153 -13.37 11.32 5.04
C SER A 153 -14.67 11.12 5.81
N ILE A 154 -15.40 12.19 6.12
CA ILE A 154 -16.70 12.14 6.80
C ILE A 154 -17.72 11.43 5.91
N ILE A 155 -17.83 11.77 4.63
CA ILE A 155 -18.69 11.10 3.65
C ILE A 155 -18.42 9.59 3.65
N LEU A 156 -17.17 9.19 3.71
CA LEU A 156 -16.72 7.79 3.72
C LEU A 156 -16.81 7.11 5.11
N GLY A 157 -17.53 7.71 6.07
CA GLY A 157 -17.72 7.13 7.41
C GLY A 157 -16.46 7.16 8.29
N GLY A 158 -15.52 8.06 7.98
CA GLY A 158 -14.31 8.29 8.76
C GLY A 158 -14.49 9.40 9.81
N LYS A 159 -13.40 9.64 10.57
CA LYS A 159 -13.36 10.67 11.63
C LYS A 159 -12.71 11.99 11.20
N GLY A 160 -12.47 12.15 9.89
CA GLY A 160 -11.75 13.26 9.31
C GLY A 160 -10.35 12.89 8.83
N GLY A 161 -9.62 13.89 8.36
CA GLY A 161 -8.28 13.74 7.81
C GLY A 161 -7.46 15.01 8.03
N GLY A 162 -6.28 15.07 7.46
CA GLY A 162 -5.43 16.23 7.55
C GLY A 162 -4.19 16.15 6.68
N GLY A 163 -3.48 17.26 6.61
CA GLY A 163 -2.27 17.40 5.81
C GLY A 163 -1.99 18.87 5.51
N ARG A 164 -1.29 19.09 4.40
CA ARG A 164 -1.02 20.41 3.84
C ARG A 164 -2.08 20.76 2.78
N LYS A 165 -2.12 22.02 2.35
CA LYS A 165 -3.02 22.51 1.28
C LYS A 165 -2.83 21.74 -0.04
N ASP A 166 -1.60 21.29 -0.32
CA ASP A 166 -1.23 20.58 -1.56
C ASP A 166 -1.33 19.06 -1.46
N LEU A 167 -1.34 18.50 -0.24
CA LEU A 167 -1.36 17.05 0.00
C LEU A 167 -1.95 16.72 1.37
N ALA A 168 -3.04 16.01 1.39
CA ALA A 168 -3.70 15.57 2.60
C ALA A 168 -4.14 14.11 2.52
N GLN A 169 -4.31 13.49 3.68
CA GLN A 169 -4.72 12.10 3.81
C GLN A 169 -5.83 11.92 4.83
N GLY A 170 -6.68 10.94 4.59
CA GLY A 170 -7.78 10.59 5.47
C GLY A 170 -8.07 9.09 5.41
N GLY A 171 -9.14 8.70 6.04
CA GLY A 171 -9.60 7.33 6.03
C GLY A 171 -11.11 7.24 6.21
N GLY A 172 -11.66 6.07 5.92
CA GLY A 172 -13.08 5.78 6.07
C GLY A 172 -13.34 4.29 6.17
N SER A 173 -14.60 3.91 6.25
CA SER A 173 -15.03 2.51 6.30
C SER A 173 -16.31 2.24 5.50
N ASP A 174 -16.96 3.27 4.97
CA ASP A 174 -18.17 3.13 4.18
C ASP A 174 -17.86 3.09 2.68
N VAL A 175 -17.68 1.88 2.17
CA VAL A 175 -17.39 1.62 0.75
C VAL A 175 -18.55 2.04 -0.16
N SER A 176 -19.80 2.04 0.34
CA SER A 176 -20.98 2.42 -0.45
C SER A 176 -21.00 3.89 -0.85
N GLN A 177 -20.27 4.74 -0.11
CA GLN A 177 -20.22 6.18 -0.30
C GLN A 177 -19.06 6.65 -1.20
N ILE A 178 -18.28 5.73 -1.79
CA ILE A 178 -17.13 6.11 -2.65
C ILE A 178 -17.59 7.00 -3.81
N ASN A 179 -18.67 6.65 -4.50
CA ASN A 179 -19.16 7.46 -5.62
C ASN A 179 -19.66 8.84 -5.16
N GLU A 180 -20.28 8.94 -4.00
CA GLU A 180 -20.71 10.22 -3.43
C GLU A 180 -19.52 11.11 -3.08
N SER A 181 -18.44 10.52 -2.56
CA SER A 181 -17.20 11.27 -2.29
C SER A 181 -16.53 11.81 -3.55
N ILE A 182 -16.57 11.07 -4.66
CA ILE A 182 -16.06 11.55 -5.95
C ILE A 182 -16.93 12.68 -6.48
N LYS A 183 -18.26 12.51 -6.42
CA LYS A 183 -19.21 13.54 -6.82
C LYS A 183 -19.04 14.83 -6.02
N TYR A 184 -18.82 14.73 -4.71
CA TYR A 184 -18.51 15.89 -3.87
C TYR A 184 -17.33 16.68 -4.42
N VAL A 185 -16.22 16.01 -4.79
CA VAL A 185 -15.04 16.69 -5.37
C VAL A 185 -15.39 17.33 -6.73
N GLU A 186 -16.13 16.64 -7.59
CA GLU A 186 -16.58 17.17 -8.88
C GLU A 186 -17.43 18.44 -8.70
N ASP A 187 -18.41 18.41 -7.82
CA ASP A 187 -19.29 19.55 -7.54
C ASP A 187 -18.52 20.74 -6.97
N LYS A 188 -17.55 20.45 -6.09
CA LYS A 188 -16.66 21.46 -5.54
C LYS A 188 -15.80 22.12 -6.61
N LEU A 189 -15.19 21.33 -7.51
CA LEU A 189 -14.38 21.83 -8.62
C LEU A 189 -15.24 22.65 -9.61
N ASN A 190 -16.47 22.25 -9.87
CA ASN A 190 -17.40 23.02 -10.68
C ASN A 190 -17.78 24.37 -10.06
N SER A 191 -17.73 24.48 -8.73
CA SER A 191 -18.12 25.73 -8.02
C SER A 191 -17.01 26.77 -8.00
N ILE A 192 -15.74 26.36 -8.11
CA ILE A 192 -14.57 27.26 -7.95
C ILE A 192 -13.89 27.64 -9.28
N SER A 193 -14.27 27.03 -10.35
CA SER A 193 -13.68 27.23 -11.70
C SER A 193 -14.49 28.14 -12.63
#